data_7ea8ce9146807bba9c45fe9f64693ac2
#
_entry.id   7ea8ce9146807bba9c45fe9f64693ac2
#
_cell.length_a   1.000
_cell.length_b   1.000
_cell.length_c   1.000
_cell.angle_alpha   90.00
_cell.angle_beta   90.00
_cell.angle_gamma   90.00
#
_symmetry.space_group_name_H-M   'P 1'
#
loop_
_entity.id
_entity.type
_entity.pdbx_description
1 polymer ?
#
loop_
_entity_poly.entity_id
_entity_poly.type
_entity_poly.pdbx_seq_one_letter_code
_entity_poly.pdbx_strand_id
1 'polypeptide(L)'
;MTPSGGQLFLDFPRIDPVERPLIETGSYAAAVGAIRRWRHWPGGQLALVGEACAGKTRLVRFWASDAGAALVTGEALAHAEMDEIAKLSVLALAIDDADHPAAALGLLAALNLCRDRGAPVLVSGRIDPAGWHSRPLDLKSRLAAMPVAHIELPDD
;
A
#
# COMPACT_ATOMS: atom_id res chain seq x y z
N MET A 1 6.33 -25.67 -10.65
CA MET A 1 5.94 -24.65 -11.60
C MET A 1 6.61 -23.33 -11.30
N THR A 2 7.12 -22.71 -12.30
CA THR A 2 7.78 -21.44 -12.13
C THR A 2 6.76 -20.33 -12.16
N PRO A 3 6.78 -19.40 -11.24
CA PRO A 3 5.91 -18.26 -11.34
C PRO A 3 6.20 -17.49 -12.63
N SER A 4 5.21 -16.79 -13.11
CA SER A 4 5.44 -15.95 -14.27
C SER A 4 6.56 -14.97 -13.98
N GLY A 5 7.26 -14.58 -15.02
CA GLY A 5 8.33 -13.60 -14.87
C GLY A 5 7.81 -12.36 -14.22
N GLY A 6 8.61 -11.64 -13.53
CA GLY A 6 8.24 -10.45 -12.82
C GLY A 6 7.77 -10.68 -11.40
N GLN A 7 7.59 -11.93 -11.02
CA GLN A 7 7.17 -12.26 -9.67
C GLN A 7 8.24 -13.00 -8.88
N LEU A 8 9.42 -13.10 -9.42
CA LEU A 8 10.51 -13.83 -8.77
C LEU A 8 11.04 -13.09 -7.56
N PHE A 9 10.97 -11.76 -7.56
CA PHE A 9 11.48 -10.93 -6.48
C PHE A 9 10.39 -10.44 -5.53
N LEU A 10 9.15 -10.38 -6.01
CA LEU A 10 8.01 -9.97 -5.21
C LEU A 10 7.27 -11.22 -4.78
N ASP A 11 7.57 -11.63 -3.57
CA ASP A 11 6.95 -12.80 -3.01
C ASP A 11 5.59 -12.36 -2.47
N PHE A 12 4.53 -12.74 -3.18
CA PHE A 12 3.17 -12.40 -2.76
C PHE A 12 2.76 -13.37 -1.66
N PRO A 13 2.73 -12.93 -0.40
CA PRO A 13 2.36 -13.84 0.67
C PRO A 13 0.92 -14.30 0.51
N ARG A 14 0.66 -15.48 1.01
CA ARG A 14 -0.70 -15.96 1.07
C ARG A 14 -1.50 -15.03 1.97
N ILE A 15 -2.62 -14.56 1.47
CA ILE A 15 -3.53 -13.72 2.24
C ILE A 15 -4.66 -14.60 2.72
N ASP A 16 -4.64 -14.91 4.00
CA ASP A 16 -5.71 -15.71 4.58
C ASP A 16 -6.93 -14.82 4.81
N PRO A 17 -8.12 -15.41 4.77
CA PRO A 17 -9.31 -14.65 5.11
C PRO A 17 -9.18 -14.05 6.50
N VAL A 18 -9.78 -12.91 6.70
CA VAL A 18 -9.80 -12.29 8.03
C VAL A 18 -10.69 -13.14 8.91
N GLU A 19 -10.08 -13.80 9.87
CA GLU A 19 -10.80 -14.74 10.74
C GLU A 19 -11.51 -14.07 11.90
N ARG A 20 -11.05 -12.88 12.26
CA ARG A 20 -11.64 -12.14 13.36
C ARG A 20 -12.14 -10.80 12.84
N PRO A 21 -13.30 -10.35 13.34
CA PRO A 21 -13.78 -9.05 12.93
C PRO A 21 -12.78 -7.96 13.31
N LEU A 22 -12.69 -6.94 12.45
CA LEU A 22 -11.90 -5.77 12.74
C LEU A 22 -12.59 -4.99 13.85
N ILE A 23 -11.80 -4.52 14.81
CA ILE A 23 -12.34 -3.68 15.89
C ILE A 23 -12.47 -2.27 15.33
N GLU A 24 -13.69 -1.80 15.25
CA GLU A 24 -13.98 -0.52 14.62
C GLU A 24 -14.30 0.53 15.68
N THR A 25 -13.26 1.12 16.26
CA THR A 25 -13.43 2.17 17.25
C THR A 25 -12.50 3.34 16.92
N GLY A 26 -12.97 4.56 17.09
CA GLY A 26 -12.16 5.76 16.93
C GLY A 26 -11.54 5.89 15.55
N SER A 27 -10.25 6.18 15.51
CA SER A 27 -9.53 6.37 14.24
C SER A 27 -9.46 5.09 13.43
N TYR A 28 -9.47 3.95 14.11
CA TYR A 28 -9.47 2.67 13.41
C TYR A 28 -10.76 2.48 12.61
N ALA A 29 -11.89 2.82 13.21
CA ALA A 29 -13.18 2.74 12.50
C ALA A 29 -13.20 3.65 11.28
N ALA A 30 -12.65 4.85 11.41
CA ALA A 30 -12.57 5.78 10.28
C ALA A 30 -11.69 5.21 9.17
N ALA A 31 -10.56 4.59 9.52
CA ALA A 31 -9.68 3.97 8.55
C ALA A 31 -10.36 2.79 7.84
N VAL A 32 -11.05 1.95 8.59
CA VAL A 32 -11.81 0.84 8.01
C VAL A 32 -12.85 1.36 7.02
N GLY A 33 -13.57 2.41 7.41
CA GLY A 33 -14.55 3.03 6.52
C GLY A 33 -13.93 3.55 5.23
N ALA A 34 -12.78 4.23 5.34
CA ALA A 34 -12.08 4.74 4.16
C ALA A 34 -11.65 3.59 3.25
N ILE A 35 -11.14 2.51 3.83
CA ILE A 35 -10.69 1.35 3.06
C ILE A 35 -11.87 0.68 2.36
N ARG A 36 -13.01 0.58 3.01
CA ARG A 36 -14.19 -0.04 2.40
C ARG A 36 -14.72 0.74 1.21
N ARG A 37 -14.41 2.02 1.13
CA ARG A 37 -14.81 2.88 0.00
C ARG A 37 -13.79 2.87 -1.13
N TRP A 38 -12.99 1.86 -1.24
CA TRP A 38 -11.84 1.84 -2.15
C TRP A 38 -12.20 2.04 -3.62
N ARG A 39 -13.38 1.66 -4.02
CA ARG A 39 -13.82 1.86 -5.41
C ARG A 39 -14.03 3.33 -5.74
N HIS A 40 -14.06 4.19 -4.73
CA HIS A 40 -14.31 5.62 -4.86
C HIS A 40 -13.12 6.48 -4.38
N TRP A 41 -11.96 5.88 -4.18
CA TRP A 41 -10.79 6.65 -3.78
C TRP A 41 -10.42 7.67 -4.86
N PRO A 42 -10.20 8.94 -4.51
CA PRO A 42 -9.73 9.92 -5.49
C PRO A 42 -8.41 9.47 -6.11
N GLY A 43 -8.35 9.47 -7.45
CA GLY A 43 -7.15 9.00 -8.14
C GLY A 43 -6.86 7.52 -7.96
N GLY A 44 -7.76 6.75 -7.35
CA GLY A 44 -7.56 5.33 -7.14
C GLY A 44 -6.52 4.99 -6.09
N GLN A 45 -6.21 5.89 -5.16
CA GLN A 45 -5.13 5.65 -4.20
C GLN A 45 -5.49 6.17 -2.82
N LEU A 46 -4.95 5.49 -1.80
CA LEU A 46 -5.11 5.88 -0.40
C LEU A 46 -3.83 5.54 0.37
N ALA A 47 -3.42 6.42 1.25
CA ALA A 47 -2.33 6.16 2.18
C ALA A 47 -2.90 5.91 3.57
N LEU A 48 -2.46 4.84 4.20
CA LEU A 48 -2.83 4.48 5.55
C LEU A 48 -1.65 4.80 6.46
N VAL A 49 -1.85 5.68 7.42
CA VAL A 49 -0.77 6.24 8.22
C VAL A 49 -0.99 5.94 9.69
N GLY A 50 0.05 5.50 10.36
CA GLY A 50 0.01 5.24 11.79
C GLY A 50 1.32 4.69 12.28
N GLU A 51 1.54 4.80 13.58
CA GLU A 51 2.76 4.30 14.19
C GLU A 51 2.86 2.78 14.09
N ALA A 52 4.05 2.26 14.33
CA ALA A 52 4.25 0.82 14.41
C ALA A 52 3.25 0.24 15.43
N CYS A 53 2.71 -0.92 15.13
CA CYS A 53 1.74 -1.61 15.99
C CYS A 53 0.36 -0.95 16.05
N ALA A 54 0.08 0.02 15.20
CA ALA A 54 -1.25 0.63 15.15
C ALA A 54 -2.28 -0.20 14.39
N GLY A 55 -1.86 -1.33 13.80
CA GLY A 55 -2.79 -2.20 13.07
C GLY A 55 -2.80 -1.98 11.56
N LYS A 56 -1.83 -1.24 11.03
CA LYS A 56 -1.76 -0.96 9.59
C LYS A 56 -1.67 -2.23 8.75
N THR A 57 -0.76 -3.11 9.11
CA THR A 57 -0.54 -4.35 8.35
C THR A 57 -1.81 -5.17 8.27
N ARG A 58 -2.55 -5.24 9.36
CA ARG A 58 -3.81 -5.98 9.38
C ARG A 58 -4.81 -5.37 8.41
N LEU A 59 -4.93 -4.05 8.38
CA LEU A 59 -5.84 -3.38 7.45
C LEU A 59 -5.39 -3.51 6.01
N VAL A 60 -4.08 -3.43 5.77
CA VAL A 60 -3.54 -3.62 4.42
C VAL A 60 -3.89 -5.02 3.92
N ARG A 61 -3.72 -6.04 4.76
CA ARG A 61 -4.07 -7.42 4.41
C ARG A 61 -5.57 -7.59 4.21
N PHE A 62 -6.37 -6.96 5.04
CA PHE A 62 -7.82 -7.00 4.89
C PHE A 62 -8.23 -6.45 3.54
N TRP A 63 -7.70 -5.26 3.18
CA TRP A 63 -8.03 -4.67 1.89
C TRP A 63 -7.53 -5.53 0.72
N ALA A 64 -6.31 -6.05 0.84
CA ALA A 64 -5.76 -6.88 -0.24
C ALA A 64 -6.65 -8.09 -0.50
N SER A 65 -7.15 -8.71 0.56
CA SER A 65 -8.06 -9.84 0.43
C SER A 65 -9.39 -9.41 -0.21
N ASP A 66 -9.94 -8.29 0.24
CA ASP A 66 -11.24 -7.81 -0.24
C ASP A 66 -11.18 -7.36 -1.70
N ALA A 67 -10.12 -6.67 -2.08
CA ALA A 67 -9.97 -6.11 -3.43
C ALA A 67 -9.31 -7.07 -4.41
N GLY A 68 -8.82 -8.21 -3.94
CA GLY A 68 -8.04 -9.10 -4.78
C GLY A 68 -6.69 -8.50 -5.16
N ALA A 69 -6.11 -7.71 -4.27
CA ALA A 69 -4.86 -7.01 -4.55
C ALA A 69 -3.66 -7.91 -4.30
N ALA A 70 -2.61 -7.69 -5.08
CA ALA A 70 -1.30 -8.22 -4.74
C ALA A 70 -0.74 -7.42 -3.57
N LEU A 71 -0.01 -8.08 -2.69
CA LEU A 71 0.58 -7.45 -1.51
C LEU A 71 2.10 -7.49 -1.61
N VAL A 72 2.73 -6.34 -1.55
CA VAL A 72 4.19 -6.23 -1.53
C VAL A 72 4.59 -5.32 -0.38
N THR A 73 5.88 -5.36 -0.02
CA THR A 73 6.41 -4.49 1.03
C THR A 73 7.32 -3.44 0.42
N GLY A 74 7.53 -2.35 1.15
CA GLY A 74 8.51 -1.36 0.76
C GLY A 74 9.90 -1.95 0.65
N GLU A 75 10.23 -2.90 1.53
CA GLU A 75 11.53 -3.57 1.45
C GLU A 75 11.68 -4.34 0.13
N ALA A 76 10.65 -5.05 -0.28
CA ALA A 76 10.68 -5.77 -1.56
C ALA A 76 10.87 -4.80 -2.72
N LEU A 77 10.18 -3.66 -2.69
CA LEU A 77 10.35 -2.65 -3.73
C LEU A 77 11.74 -2.04 -3.72
N ALA A 78 12.35 -1.92 -2.54
CA ALA A 78 13.71 -1.38 -2.43
C ALA A 78 14.76 -2.26 -3.12
N HIS A 79 14.49 -3.55 -3.23
CA HIS A 79 15.42 -4.51 -3.82
C HIS A 79 15.01 -4.94 -5.23
N ALA A 80 13.89 -4.44 -5.74
CA ALA A 80 13.36 -4.87 -7.03
C ALA A 80 14.03 -4.14 -8.17
N GLU A 81 14.18 -4.84 -9.30
CA GLU A 81 14.58 -4.20 -10.55
C GLU A 81 13.39 -3.48 -11.16
N MET A 82 13.66 -2.37 -11.83
CA MET A 82 12.58 -1.55 -12.39
C MET A 82 11.75 -2.30 -13.43
N ASP A 83 12.40 -3.09 -14.27
CA ASP A 83 11.68 -3.83 -15.31
C ASP A 83 10.84 -4.96 -14.71
N GLU A 84 11.25 -5.50 -13.56
CA GLU A 84 10.43 -6.48 -12.87
C GLU A 84 9.13 -5.86 -12.36
N ILE A 85 9.22 -4.65 -11.80
CA ILE A 85 8.04 -3.93 -11.36
C ILE A 85 7.12 -3.63 -12.54
N ALA A 86 7.70 -3.19 -13.65
CA ALA A 86 6.92 -2.85 -14.85
C ALA A 86 6.16 -4.03 -15.43
N LYS A 87 6.63 -5.24 -15.16
CA LYS A 87 6.00 -6.46 -15.68
C LYS A 87 4.93 -7.03 -14.77
N LEU A 88 4.70 -6.43 -13.61
CA LEU A 88 3.68 -6.92 -12.69
C LEU A 88 2.31 -6.86 -13.35
N SER A 89 1.55 -7.92 -13.20
CA SER A 89 0.18 -8.00 -13.68
C SER A 89 -0.74 -8.00 -12.48
N VAL A 90 -1.25 -6.83 -12.13
CA VAL A 90 -2.08 -6.67 -10.94
C VAL A 90 -3.35 -5.93 -11.29
N LEU A 91 -4.45 -6.32 -10.64
CA LEU A 91 -5.72 -5.60 -10.72
C LEU A 91 -5.83 -4.55 -9.62
N ALA A 92 -5.08 -4.74 -8.55
CA ALA A 92 -5.00 -3.84 -7.42
C ALA A 92 -3.71 -4.14 -6.70
N LEU A 93 -3.13 -3.18 -6.01
CA LEU A 93 -1.84 -3.34 -5.35
C LEU A 93 -1.87 -2.76 -3.95
N ALA A 94 -1.38 -3.54 -2.98
CA ALA A 94 -1.18 -3.10 -1.62
C ALA A 94 0.32 -3.05 -1.33
N ILE A 95 0.79 -1.94 -0.78
CA ILE A 95 2.21 -1.76 -0.47
C ILE A 95 2.33 -1.43 1.01
N ASP A 96 2.78 -2.40 1.80
CA ASP A 96 2.97 -2.20 3.23
C ASP A 96 4.35 -1.60 3.47
N ASP A 97 4.45 -0.66 4.42
CA ASP A 97 5.71 0.03 4.74
C ASP A 97 6.33 0.70 3.53
N ALA A 98 5.52 1.44 2.79
CA ALA A 98 5.97 2.14 1.58
C ALA A 98 6.95 3.27 1.90
N ASP A 99 7.06 3.66 3.16
CA ASP A 99 8.02 4.68 3.62
C ASP A 99 9.44 4.13 3.84
N HIS A 100 9.69 2.89 3.48
CA HIS A 100 11.04 2.30 3.57
C HIS A 100 12.04 3.21 2.86
N PRO A 101 13.16 3.57 3.51
CA PRO A 101 14.05 4.61 2.98
C PRO A 101 14.59 4.34 1.58
N ALA A 102 14.77 3.08 1.21
CA ALA A 102 15.34 2.70 -0.06
C ALA A 102 14.28 2.39 -1.14
N ALA A 103 13.00 2.62 -0.84
CA ALA A 103 11.92 2.20 -1.73
C ALA A 103 11.46 3.28 -2.70
N ALA A 104 12.07 4.47 -2.71
CA ALA A 104 11.53 5.60 -3.47
C ALA A 104 11.31 5.29 -4.94
N LEU A 105 12.34 4.79 -5.62
CA LEU A 105 12.22 4.50 -7.06
C LEU A 105 11.25 3.36 -7.34
N GLY A 106 11.30 2.31 -6.52
CA GLY A 106 10.37 1.19 -6.65
C GLY A 106 8.93 1.62 -6.41
N LEU A 107 8.71 2.47 -5.42
CA LEU A 107 7.39 3.00 -5.12
C LEU A 107 6.87 3.84 -6.29
N LEU A 108 7.70 4.73 -6.83
CA LEU A 108 7.30 5.54 -7.97
C LEU A 108 6.92 4.66 -9.17
N ALA A 109 7.75 3.65 -9.46
CA ALA A 109 7.46 2.72 -10.55
C ALA A 109 6.14 1.99 -10.33
N ALA A 110 5.88 1.54 -9.11
CA ALA A 110 4.64 0.84 -8.78
C ALA A 110 3.42 1.76 -8.89
N LEU A 111 3.53 3.00 -8.44
CA LEU A 111 2.45 3.97 -8.56
C LEU A 111 2.15 4.30 -10.02
N ASN A 112 3.21 4.45 -10.83
CA ASN A 112 3.03 4.67 -12.27
C ASN A 112 2.33 3.50 -12.94
N LEU A 113 2.74 2.29 -12.59
CA LEU A 113 2.11 1.09 -13.13
C LEU A 113 0.62 1.05 -12.82
N CYS A 114 0.27 1.29 -11.56
CA CYS A 114 -1.13 1.27 -11.14
C CYS A 114 -1.93 2.36 -11.84
N ARG A 115 -1.38 3.56 -11.94
CA ARG A 115 -2.05 4.64 -12.64
C ARG A 115 -2.31 4.28 -14.10
N ASP A 116 -1.31 3.76 -14.78
CA ASP A 116 -1.43 3.44 -16.20
C ASP A 116 -2.44 2.34 -16.46
N ARG A 117 -2.65 1.46 -15.50
CA ARG A 117 -3.58 0.34 -15.63
C ARG A 117 -4.92 0.58 -14.97
N GLY A 118 -5.10 1.73 -14.34
CA GLY A 118 -6.31 2.01 -13.59
C GLY A 118 -6.50 1.10 -12.40
N ALA A 119 -5.40 0.61 -11.82
CA ALA A 119 -5.44 -0.29 -10.67
C ALA A 119 -5.44 0.52 -9.37
N PRO A 120 -6.35 0.26 -8.44
CA PRO A 120 -6.31 0.93 -7.15
C PRO A 120 -5.09 0.48 -6.35
N VAL A 121 -4.56 1.41 -5.54
CA VAL A 121 -3.39 1.13 -4.72
C VAL A 121 -3.59 1.67 -3.31
N LEU A 122 -3.24 0.83 -2.33
CA LEU A 122 -3.20 1.22 -0.93
C LEU A 122 -1.75 1.16 -0.48
N VAL A 123 -1.27 2.23 0.13
CA VAL A 123 0.08 2.28 0.67
C VAL A 123 0.02 2.56 2.17
N SER A 124 1.00 2.10 2.93
CA SER A 124 1.06 2.37 4.35
C SER A 124 2.40 2.94 4.76
N GLY A 125 2.42 3.73 5.81
CA GLY A 125 3.62 4.30 6.38
C GLY A 125 3.37 4.84 7.78
N ARG A 126 4.42 5.34 8.42
CA ARG A 126 4.36 5.78 9.82
C ARG A 126 3.95 7.24 9.96
N ILE A 127 4.29 8.06 8.99
CA ILE A 127 3.97 9.49 8.99
C ILE A 127 3.26 9.81 7.69
N ASP A 128 2.80 11.03 7.55
CA ASP A 128 2.12 11.46 6.32
C ASP A 128 2.99 11.25 5.09
N PRO A 129 2.40 10.83 3.98
CA PRO A 129 3.18 10.48 2.78
C PRO A 129 4.08 11.60 2.27
N ALA A 130 3.70 12.85 2.48
CA ALA A 130 4.51 13.99 2.07
C ALA A 130 5.91 13.95 2.68
N GLY A 131 6.09 13.26 3.80
CA GLY A 131 7.38 13.15 4.47
C GLY A 131 8.13 11.86 4.19
N TRP A 132 7.61 10.96 3.36
CA TRP A 132 8.27 9.66 3.16
C TRP A 132 9.53 9.76 2.33
N HIS A 133 9.48 10.49 1.22
CA HIS A 133 10.59 10.55 0.27
C HIS A 133 10.71 11.96 -0.25
N SER A 134 11.92 12.50 -0.21
CA SER A 134 12.19 13.84 -0.72
C SER A 134 12.50 13.84 -2.21
N ARG A 135 12.81 12.69 -2.77
CA ARG A 135 13.17 12.52 -4.18
C ARG A 135 12.66 11.18 -4.70
N PRO A 136 12.36 11.06 -6.00
CA PRO A 136 12.31 12.16 -6.99
C PRO A 136 11.18 13.14 -6.68
N LEU A 137 11.25 14.33 -7.22
CA LEU A 137 10.24 15.35 -6.98
C LEU A 137 8.85 14.90 -7.44
N ASP A 138 8.80 14.15 -8.54
CA ASP A 138 7.53 13.60 -9.03
C ASP A 138 6.87 12.71 -7.97
N LEU A 139 7.64 11.85 -7.33
CA LEU A 139 7.12 11.00 -6.26
C LEU A 139 6.66 11.84 -5.07
N LYS A 140 7.47 12.82 -4.68
CA LYS A 140 7.12 13.68 -3.55
C LYS A 140 5.80 14.39 -3.80
N SER A 141 5.61 14.95 -4.99
CA SER A 141 4.36 15.63 -5.34
C SER A 141 3.17 14.70 -5.30
N ARG A 142 3.32 13.50 -5.80
CA ARG A 142 2.23 12.53 -5.83
C ARG A 142 1.85 12.06 -4.44
N LEU A 143 2.85 11.83 -3.59
CA LEU A 143 2.60 11.43 -2.20
C LEU A 143 1.92 12.56 -1.42
N ALA A 144 2.33 13.80 -1.65
CA ALA A 144 1.74 14.94 -0.97
C ALA A 144 0.25 15.14 -1.34
N ALA A 145 -0.13 14.71 -2.54
CA ALA A 145 -1.51 14.85 -3.02
C ALA A 145 -2.38 13.64 -2.67
N MET A 146 -1.81 12.60 -2.10
CA MET A 146 -2.54 11.36 -1.85
C MET A 146 -3.50 11.51 -0.66
N PRO A 147 -4.75 11.03 -0.79
CA PRO A 147 -5.64 11.00 0.38
C PRO A 147 -5.05 10.12 1.47
N VAL A 148 -5.32 10.49 2.71
CA VAL A 148 -4.72 9.83 3.87
C VAL A 148 -5.80 9.41 4.87
N ALA A 149 -5.66 8.21 5.39
CA ALA A 149 -6.43 7.75 6.54
C ALA A 149 -5.45 7.48 7.69
N HIS A 150 -5.72 8.04 8.85
CA HIS A 150 -4.83 7.92 10.01
C HIS A 150 -5.36 6.89 10.98
N ILE A 151 -4.44 6.10 11.55
CA ILE A 151 -4.75 5.21 12.66
C ILE A 151 -3.91 5.65 13.84
N GLU A 152 -4.55 5.90 14.96
CA GLU A 152 -3.85 6.20 16.19
C GLU A 152 -3.89 4.99 17.10
N LEU A 153 -2.88 4.87 17.95
CA LEU A 153 -2.88 3.81 18.96
C LEU A 153 -4.04 4.05 19.90
N PRO A 154 -4.70 2.98 20.35
CA PRO A 154 -5.79 3.15 21.31
C PRO A 154 -5.26 3.74 22.60
N ASP A 155 -6.06 4.59 23.21
CA ASP A 155 -5.77 5.12 24.53
C ASP A 155 -5.98 4.00 25.54
N ASP A 156 -5.13 3.96 26.54
CA ASP A 156 -5.25 2.99 27.62
C ASP A 156 -6.33 3.35 28.60
#